data_20e22006659eb5209faa4e54695fdbef
#
_entry.id   20e22006659eb5209faa4e54695fdbef
#
_cell.length_a   1.000
_cell.length_b   1.000
_cell.length_c   1.000
_cell.angle_alpha   90.00
_cell.angle_beta   90.00
_cell.angle_gamma   90.00
#
_symmetry.space_group_name_H-M   'P 1'
#
loop_
_entity.id
_entity.type
_entity.pdbx_description
1 polymer ?
#
loop_
_entity_poly.entity_id
_entity_poly.type
_entity_poly.pdbx_seq_one_letter_code
_entity_poly.pdbx_strand_id
1 'polypeptide(L)'
;VILGVIAWFVFLLGREERELMQARRGREAKLYSLSTGLMHFAFLQILLGALVAGIDAGRSYTDWPLMAGGFLPPDMMELQPLWRNLFENPGTVQFIHRMSGYLLLVFAVVVWLRGRKSAHERTRGAFTAAFAVLLLQIVLGIMTVLYIAPWQLAIAHQFVGVVLWVLILRARFLSQYPRATSIRGA
;
A
#
# COMPACT_ATOMS: atom_id res chain seq x y z
N VAL A 1 12.76 -3.51 0.38
CA VAL A 1 13.62 -2.39 0.78
C VAL A 1 14.46 -1.91 -0.40
N ILE A 2 15.29 -2.74 -1.05
CA ILE A 2 16.20 -2.35 -2.15
C ILE A 2 15.49 -1.59 -3.26
N LEU A 3 14.36 -2.11 -3.78
CA LEU A 3 13.56 -1.43 -4.79
C LEU A 3 13.13 -0.01 -4.38
N GLY A 4 12.76 0.19 -3.12
CA GLY A 4 12.40 1.52 -2.61
C GLY A 4 13.56 2.49 -2.57
N VAL A 5 14.74 2.01 -2.21
CA VAL A 5 15.98 2.81 -2.25
C VAL A 5 16.29 3.20 -3.71
N ILE A 6 16.23 2.25 -4.63
CA ILE A 6 16.44 2.50 -6.06
C ILE A 6 15.42 3.53 -6.57
N ALA A 7 14.14 3.32 -6.32
CA ALA A 7 13.08 4.25 -6.74
C ALA A 7 13.30 5.66 -6.17
N TRP A 8 13.70 5.77 -4.91
CA TRP A 8 14.02 7.05 -4.29
C TRP A 8 15.17 7.77 -4.98
N PHE A 9 16.28 7.05 -5.26
CA PHE A 9 17.40 7.60 -6.01
C PHE A 9 17.03 7.99 -7.46
N VAL A 10 16.20 7.19 -8.14
CA VAL A 10 15.70 7.54 -9.47
C VAL A 10 14.91 8.86 -9.43
N PHE A 11 14.08 9.08 -8.38
CA PHE A 11 13.35 10.34 -8.23
C PHE A 11 14.27 11.53 -7.92
N LEU A 12 15.33 11.32 -7.13
CA LEU A 12 16.34 12.34 -6.83
C LEU A 12 17.17 12.70 -8.07
N LEU A 13 17.75 11.70 -8.73
CA LEU A 13 18.63 11.87 -9.88
C LEU A 13 17.90 12.40 -11.13
N GLY A 14 16.57 12.22 -11.19
CA GLY A 14 15.73 12.78 -12.25
C GLY A 14 15.49 14.29 -12.14
N ARG A 15 16.19 15.00 -11.20
CA ARG A 15 16.05 16.44 -10.99
C ARG A 15 17.40 17.06 -10.62
N GLU A 16 17.62 18.30 -11.06
CA GLU A 16 18.81 19.05 -10.67
C GLU A 16 18.79 19.40 -9.19
N GLU A 17 19.98 19.45 -8.56
CA GLU A 17 20.13 19.79 -7.14
C GLU A 17 19.49 21.14 -6.79
N ARG A 18 19.70 22.15 -7.64
CA ARG A 18 19.10 23.48 -7.49
C ARG A 18 17.58 23.45 -7.46
N GLU A 19 16.97 22.64 -8.35
CA GLU A 19 15.52 22.43 -8.36
C GLU A 19 15.02 21.78 -7.07
N LEU A 20 15.73 20.77 -6.57
CA LEU A 20 15.40 20.08 -5.32
C LEU A 20 15.48 21.03 -4.12
N MET A 21 16.53 21.86 -4.05
CA MET A 21 16.69 22.84 -2.98
C MET A 21 15.59 23.90 -3.00
N GLN A 22 15.22 24.39 -4.18
CA GLN A 22 14.09 25.33 -4.34
C GLN A 22 12.76 24.68 -4.00
N ALA A 23 12.50 23.47 -4.51
CA ALA A 23 11.28 22.73 -4.25
C ALA A 23 11.08 22.42 -2.76
N ARG A 24 12.17 22.17 -2.01
CA ARG A 24 12.12 21.91 -0.58
C ARG A 24 11.53 23.05 0.23
N ARG A 25 11.60 24.30 -0.27
CA ARG A 25 10.95 25.47 0.37
C ARG A 25 9.43 25.41 0.31
N GLY A 26 8.88 24.75 -0.72
CA GLY A 26 7.44 24.49 -0.87
C GLY A 26 6.97 23.16 -0.25
N ARG A 27 7.79 22.54 0.61
CA ARG A 27 7.47 21.26 1.27
C ARG A 27 6.15 21.31 2.02
N GLU A 28 5.31 20.31 1.77
CA GLU A 28 4.05 20.09 2.50
C GLU A 28 4.29 19.13 3.67
N ALA A 29 4.82 19.65 4.79
CA ALA A 29 5.34 18.84 5.90
C ALA A 29 4.33 17.84 6.48
N LYS A 30 3.07 18.24 6.68
CA LYS A 30 2.01 17.36 7.18
C LYS A 30 1.70 16.23 6.19
N LEU A 31 1.64 16.55 4.91
CA LEU A 31 1.37 15.57 3.85
C LEU A 31 2.55 14.60 3.69
N TYR A 32 3.77 15.10 3.80
CA TYR A 32 4.98 14.26 3.83
C TYR A 32 4.97 13.28 5.01
N SER A 33 4.60 13.73 6.21
CA SER A 33 4.50 12.86 7.39
C SER A 33 3.45 11.78 7.21
N LEU A 34 2.24 12.16 6.75
CA LEU A 34 1.14 11.21 6.49
C LEU A 34 1.53 10.18 5.42
N SER A 35 2.13 10.62 4.32
CA SER A 35 2.58 9.69 3.26
C SER A 35 3.74 8.80 3.71
N THR A 36 4.56 9.24 4.65
CA THR A 36 5.58 8.40 5.29
C THR A 36 4.92 7.28 6.10
N GLY A 37 3.91 7.60 6.91
CA GLY A 37 3.12 6.59 7.64
C GLY A 37 2.45 5.59 6.68
N LEU A 38 1.82 6.10 5.61
CA LEU A 38 1.17 5.25 4.60
C LEU A 38 2.18 4.32 3.90
N MET A 39 3.38 4.82 3.60
CA MET A 39 4.46 4.03 2.98
C MET A 39 4.89 2.85 3.88
N HIS A 40 5.09 3.09 5.17
CA HIS A 40 5.46 2.03 6.11
C HIS A 40 4.32 1.05 6.33
N PHE A 41 3.09 1.53 6.42
CA PHE A 41 1.94 0.65 6.58
C PHE A 41 1.69 -0.21 5.32
N ALA A 42 1.82 0.35 4.13
CA ALA A 42 1.74 -0.43 2.89
C ALA A 42 2.90 -1.45 2.78
N PHE A 43 4.08 -1.13 3.29
CA PHE A 43 5.19 -2.09 3.36
C PHE A 43 4.87 -3.24 4.34
N LEU A 44 4.34 -2.95 5.52
CA LEU A 44 3.87 -3.97 6.45
C LEU A 44 2.80 -4.86 5.81
N GLN A 45 1.86 -4.27 5.06
CA GLN A 45 0.83 -5.02 4.34
C GLN A 45 1.42 -5.99 3.30
N ILE A 46 2.49 -5.58 2.61
CA ILE A 46 3.24 -6.46 1.69
C ILE A 46 3.87 -7.64 2.45
N LEU A 47 4.46 -7.39 3.63
CA LEU A 47 5.04 -8.47 4.45
C LEU A 47 3.98 -9.45 4.94
N LEU A 48 2.82 -8.95 5.39
CA LEU A 48 1.69 -9.80 5.77
C LEU A 48 1.17 -10.60 4.57
N GLY A 49 1.11 -10.01 3.38
CA GLY A 49 0.73 -10.70 2.14
C GLY A 49 1.76 -11.76 1.71
N ALA A 50 3.04 -11.49 1.92
CA ALA A 50 4.10 -12.47 1.68
C ALA A 50 3.99 -13.67 2.63
N LEU A 51 3.59 -13.44 3.88
CA LEU A 51 3.32 -14.51 4.84
C LEU A 51 2.11 -15.36 4.41
N VAL A 52 1.00 -14.71 3.97
CA VAL A 52 -0.17 -15.43 3.42
C VAL A 52 0.24 -16.33 2.25
N ALA A 53 1.08 -15.83 1.35
CA ALA A 53 1.57 -16.61 0.21
C ALA A 53 2.53 -17.73 0.65
N GLY A 54 3.40 -17.45 1.63
CA GLY A 54 4.44 -18.37 2.08
C GLY A 54 3.91 -19.65 2.77
N ILE A 55 2.77 -19.55 3.44
CA ILE A 55 2.11 -20.71 4.09
C ILE A 55 0.84 -21.18 3.36
N ASP A 56 0.63 -20.69 2.13
CA ASP A 56 -0.53 -20.99 1.27
C ASP A 56 -1.91 -20.64 1.93
N ALA A 57 -1.91 -19.72 2.89
CA ALA A 57 -3.11 -19.34 3.65
C ALA A 57 -4.23 -18.75 2.78
N GLY A 58 -3.90 -18.27 1.57
CA GLY A 58 -4.89 -17.71 0.63
C GLY A 58 -5.96 -18.70 0.16
N ARG A 59 -5.74 -19.99 0.35
CA ARG A 59 -6.66 -21.09 -0.03
C ARG A 59 -7.52 -21.61 1.10
N SER A 60 -7.23 -21.24 2.36
CA SER A 60 -7.91 -21.80 3.53
C SER A 60 -9.33 -21.26 3.68
N TYR A 61 -9.53 -19.96 3.46
CA TYR A 61 -10.85 -19.30 3.53
C TYR A 61 -11.09 -18.55 2.23
N THR A 62 -12.02 -19.07 1.43
CA THR A 62 -12.28 -18.60 0.06
C THR A 62 -13.55 -17.76 -0.08
N ASP A 63 -14.21 -17.47 1.02
CA ASP A 63 -15.35 -16.56 1.11
C ASP A 63 -14.90 -15.11 1.45
N TRP A 64 -15.74 -14.15 1.10
CA TRP A 64 -15.54 -12.73 1.41
C TRP A 64 -16.90 -12.03 1.49
N PRO A 65 -17.12 -11.11 2.46
CA PRO A 65 -16.19 -10.56 3.45
C PRO A 65 -15.94 -11.47 4.67
N LEU A 66 -16.71 -12.52 4.83
CA LEU A 66 -16.64 -13.47 5.94
C LEU A 66 -15.49 -14.48 5.77
N MET A 67 -15.29 -15.32 6.79
CA MET A 67 -14.36 -16.46 6.79
C MET A 67 -15.08 -17.68 7.36
N ALA A 68 -15.38 -18.67 6.51
CA ALA A 68 -16.25 -19.81 6.82
C ALA A 68 -17.63 -19.39 7.40
N GLY A 69 -18.23 -18.35 6.81
CA GLY A 69 -19.52 -17.80 7.25
C GLY A 69 -19.48 -16.92 8.50
N GLY A 70 -18.33 -16.83 9.20
CA GLY A 70 -18.11 -15.99 10.38
C GLY A 70 -17.22 -14.78 10.12
N PHE A 71 -17.22 -13.81 11.04
CA PHE A 71 -16.27 -12.68 10.98
C PHE A 71 -14.85 -13.12 11.34
N LEU A 72 -14.71 -14.03 12.31
CA LEU A 72 -13.43 -14.63 12.71
C LEU A 72 -13.33 -16.03 12.12
N PRO A 73 -12.15 -16.47 11.67
CA PRO A 73 -11.95 -17.85 11.25
C PRO A 73 -12.10 -18.80 12.44
N PRO A 74 -12.75 -19.97 12.26
CA PRO A 74 -13.03 -20.90 13.36
C PRO A 74 -11.78 -21.49 14.00
N ASP A 75 -10.67 -21.65 13.26
CA ASP A 75 -9.37 -22.16 13.69
C ASP A 75 -8.44 -21.07 14.26
N MET A 76 -8.97 -19.88 14.54
CA MET A 76 -8.15 -18.78 15.01
C MET A 76 -7.54 -19.11 16.39
N MET A 77 -6.22 -18.94 16.50
CA MET A 77 -5.46 -19.10 17.77
C MET A 77 -5.44 -20.53 18.36
N GLU A 78 -5.59 -21.58 17.54
CA GLU A 78 -5.60 -22.98 18.00
C GLU A 78 -4.21 -23.57 18.26
N LEU A 79 -3.14 -23.02 17.66
CA LEU A 79 -1.79 -23.54 17.80
C LEU A 79 -1.15 -23.17 19.15
N GLN A 80 -0.34 -24.10 19.69
CA GLN A 80 0.48 -23.87 20.88
C GLN A 80 1.97 -23.94 20.55
N PRO A 81 2.81 -23.06 21.12
CA PRO A 81 2.47 -21.87 21.91
C PRO A 81 1.76 -20.81 21.07
N LEU A 82 0.94 -19.94 21.69
CA LEU A 82 0.01 -19.02 21.02
C LEU A 82 0.64 -18.13 19.94
N TRP A 83 1.91 -17.71 20.10
CA TRP A 83 2.61 -16.87 19.12
C TRP A 83 2.76 -17.51 17.73
N ARG A 84 2.74 -18.85 17.65
CA ARG A 84 2.83 -19.60 16.38
C ARG A 84 1.67 -19.27 15.44
N ASN A 85 0.49 -18.98 16.00
CA ASN A 85 -0.68 -18.63 15.18
C ASN A 85 -0.44 -17.38 14.30
N LEU A 86 0.41 -16.46 14.73
CA LEU A 86 0.74 -15.25 13.96
C LEU A 86 1.55 -15.56 12.69
N PHE A 87 2.15 -16.73 12.57
CA PHE A 87 3.05 -17.10 11.48
C PHE A 87 2.69 -18.41 10.78
N GLU A 88 2.01 -19.32 11.47
CA GLU A 88 1.83 -20.71 11.02
C GLU A 88 0.34 -21.10 10.91
N ASN A 89 -0.59 -20.36 11.54
CA ASN A 89 -2.02 -20.66 11.44
C ASN A 89 -2.62 -19.93 10.22
N PRO A 90 -3.10 -20.66 9.19
CA PRO A 90 -3.61 -20.04 7.96
C PRO A 90 -4.79 -19.11 8.18
N GLY A 91 -5.72 -19.43 9.07
CA GLY A 91 -6.87 -18.60 9.40
C GLY A 91 -6.44 -17.30 10.04
N THR A 92 -5.60 -17.36 11.07
CA THR A 92 -5.08 -16.18 11.77
C THR A 92 -4.28 -15.26 10.83
N VAL A 93 -3.38 -15.83 10.04
CA VAL A 93 -2.53 -15.09 9.10
C VAL A 93 -3.35 -14.40 8.02
N GLN A 94 -4.31 -15.12 7.43
CA GLN A 94 -5.19 -14.55 6.42
C GLN A 94 -6.09 -13.45 7.01
N PHE A 95 -6.63 -13.67 8.23
CA PHE A 95 -7.44 -12.68 8.94
C PHE A 95 -6.66 -11.39 9.21
N ILE A 96 -5.44 -11.49 9.74
CA ILE A 96 -4.59 -10.33 10.03
C ILE A 96 -4.31 -9.54 8.74
N HIS A 97 -4.00 -10.23 7.63
CA HIS A 97 -3.78 -9.58 6.34
C HIS A 97 -5.01 -8.83 5.84
N ARG A 98 -6.21 -9.42 5.95
CA ARG A 98 -7.48 -8.77 5.55
C ARG A 98 -7.78 -7.54 6.41
N MET A 99 -7.70 -7.67 7.74
CA MET A 99 -7.98 -6.57 8.68
C MET A 99 -6.98 -5.42 8.51
N SER A 100 -5.70 -5.73 8.37
CA SER A 100 -4.66 -4.76 8.06
C SER A 100 -4.94 -4.05 6.71
N GLY A 101 -5.43 -4.75 5.69
CA GLY A 101 -5.85 -4.17 4.42
C GLY A 101 -7.00 -3.17 4.56
N TYR A 102 -8.01 -3.48 5.38
CA TYR A 102 -9.11 -2.55 5.66
C TYR A 102 -8.64 -1.30 6.40
N LEU A 103 -7.76 -1.45 7.39
CA LEU A 103 -7.16 -0.32 8.09
C LEU A 103 -6.28 0.53 7.18
N LEU A 104 -5.52 -0.11 6.27
CA LEU A 104 -4.73 0.59 5.26
C LEU A 104 -5.63 1.40 4.32
N LEU A 105 -6.79 0.87 3.89
CA LEU A 105 -7.75 1.61 3.08
C LEU A 105 -8.25 2.85 3.82
N VAL A 106 -8.68 2.72 5.07
CA VAL A 106 -9.17 3.86 5.88
C VAL A 106 -8.09 4.94 5.98
N PHE A 107 -6.86 4.54 6.28
CA PHE A 107 -5.74 5.48 6.37
C PHE A 107 -5.41 6.12 5.01
N ALA A 108 -5.43 5.34 3.94
CA ALA A 108 -5.20 5.85 2.58
C ALA A 108 -6.26 6.85 2.13
N VAL A 109 -7.54 6.67 2.51
CA VAL A 109 -8.61 7.65 2.28
C VAL A 109 -8.25 8.98 2.95
N VAL A 110 -7.84 8.97 4.21
CA VAL A 110 -7.44 10.18 4.94
C VAL A 110 -6.27 10.88 4.24
N VAL A 111 -5.25 10.12 3.85
CA VAL A 111 -4.06 10.65 3.17
C VAL A 111 -4.43 11.21 1.79
N TRP A 112 -5.25 10.51 1.02
CA TRP A 112 -5.74 10.96 -0.28
C TRP A 112 -6.57 12.24 -0.18
N LEU A 113 -7.52 12.32 0.76
CA LEU A 113 -8.33 13.52 0.99
C LEU A 113 -7.46 14.75 1.34
N ARG A 114 -6.34 14.54 2.04
CA ARG A 114 -5.35 15.60 2.30
C ARG A 114 -4.52 15.91 1.05
N GLY A 115 -4.08 14.87 0.33
CA GLY A 115 -3.30 14.99 -0.91
C GLY A 115 -4.04 15.74 -2.01
N ARG A 116 -5.38 15.59 -2.13
CA ARG A 116 -6.22 16.33 -3.06
C ARG A 116 -6.22 17.85 -2.82
N LYS A 117 -5.90 18.29 -1.61
CA LYS A 117 -5.84 19.70 -1.22
C LYS A 117 -4.43 20.30 -1.36
N SER A 118 -3.47 19.54 -1.90
CA SER A 118 -2.13 20.05 -2.19
C SER A 118 -2.19 21.25 -3.13
N ALA A 119 -1.35 22.26 -2.90
CA ALA A 119 -1.20 23.41 -3.81
C ALA A 119 -0.59 23.00 -5.16
N HIS A 120 0.06 21.85 -5.24
CA HIS A 120 0.81 21.37 -6.39
C HIS A 120 0.05 20.30 -7.16
N GLU A 121 -0.26 20.54 -8.43
CA GLU A 121 -1.04 19.65 -9.29
C GLU A 121 -0.42 18.23 -9.39
N ARG A 122 0.88 18.14 -9.62
CA ARG A 122 1.59 16.83 -9.72
C ARG A 122 1.53 16.05 -8.43
N THR A 123 1.54 16.73 -7.27
CA THR A 123 1.36 16.09 -5.96
C THR A 123 -0.07 15.55 -5.83
N ARG A 124 -1.09 16.34 -6.18
CA ARG A 124 -2.49 15.88 -6.19
C ARG A 124 -2.68 14.64 -7.08
N GLY A 125 -2.12 14.68 -8.30
CA GLY A 125 -2.18 13.57 -9.25
C GLY A 125 -1.50 12.30 -8.71
N ALA A 126 -0.35 12.42 -8.04
CA ALA A 126 0.36 11.29 -7.47
C ALA A 126 -0.44 10.60 -6.34
N PHE A 127 -1.08 11.35 -5.45
CA PHE A 127 -1.95 10.79 -4.41
C PHE A 127 -3.19 10.13 -5.00
N THR A 128 -3.78 10.72 -6.04
CA THR A 128 -4.95 10.15 -6.72
C THR A 128 -4.57 8.85 -7.46
N ALA A 129 -3.43 8.80 -8.14
CA ALA A 129 -2.94 7.60 -8.79
C ALA A 129 -2.66 6.46 -7.78
N ALA A 130 -1.99 6.78 -6.66
CA ALA A 130 -1.74 5.80 -5.61
C ALA A 130 -3.05 5.26 -5.02
N PHE A 131 -4.04 6.12 -4.77
CA PHE A 131 -5.35 5.71 -4.26
C PHE A 131 -6.13 4.85 -5.27
N ALA A 132 -6.12 5.20 -6.55
CA ALA A 132 -6.77 4.40 -7.60
C ALA A 132 -6.15 2.99 -7.71
N VAL A 133 -4.80 2.89 -7.63
CA VAL A 133 -4.11 1.60 -7.65
C VAL A 133 -4.37 0.81 -6.36
N LEU A 134 -4.55 1.46 -5.21
CA LEU A 134 -4.98 0.78 -3.98
C LEU A 134 -6.38 0.15 -4.15
N LEU A 135 -7.32 0.84 -4.77
CA LEU A 135 -8.65 0.26 -5.03
C LEU A 135 -8.56 -0.94 -5.96
N LEU A 136 -7.75 -0.85 -7.02
CA LEU A 136 -7.46 -2.01 -7.90
C LEU A 136 -6.83 -3.17 -7.11
N GLN A 137 -5.88 -2.87 -6.21
CA GLN A 137 -5.23 -3.86 -5.37
C GLN A 137 -6.22 -4.61 -4.46
N ILE A 138 -7.21 -3.89 -3.90
CA ILE A 138 -8.26 -4.50 -3.07
C ILE A 138 -9.13 -5.42 -3.93
N VAL A 139 -9.57 -4.98 -5.11
CA VAL A 139 -10.35 -5.81 -6.02
C VAL A 139 -9.59 -7.09 -6.41
N LEU A 140 -8.31 -6.97 -6.76
CA LEU A 140 -7.47 -8.13 -7.08
C LEU A 140 -7.34 -9.08 -5.88
N GLY A 141 -7.20 -8.54 -4.66
CA GLY A 141 -7.14 -9.35 -3.44
C GLY A 141 -8.43 -10.13 -3.18
N ILE A 142 -9.59 -9.47 -3.32
CA ILE A 142 -10.90 -10.11 -3.20
C ILE A 142 -11.05 -11.21 -4.25
N MET A 143 -10.75 -10.92 -5.51
CA MET A 143 -10.80 -11.92 -6.58
C MET A 143 -9.85 -13.09 -6.31
N THR A 144 -8.65 -12.82 -5.83
CA THR A 144 -7.68 -13.88 -5.49
C THR A 144 -8.27 -14.85 -4.47
N VAL A 145 -8.94 -14.34 -3.44
CA VAL A 145 -9.61 -15.16 -2.42
C VAL A 145 -10.78 -15.95 -3.02
N LEU A 146 -11.72 -15.28 -3.70
CA LEU A 146 -12.94 -15.90 -4.22
C LEU A 146 -12.67 -17.00 -5.27
N TYR A 147 -11.56 -16.88 -6.01
CA TYR A 147 -11.14 -17.87 -7.02
C TYR A 147 -10.10 -18.88 -6.51
N ILE A 148 -9.98 -19.04 -5.16
CA ILE A 148 -9.09 -20.06 -4.52
C ILE A 148 -7.60 -19.82 -4.88
N ALA A 149 -7.20 -18.56 -4.88
CA ALA A 149 -5.82 -18.12 -5.11
C ALA A 149 -5.15 -18.72 -6.36
N PRO A 150 -5.73 -18.59 -7.57
CA PRO A 150 -5.06 -19.05 -8.78
C PRO A 150 -3.79 -18.23 -8.98
N TRP A 151 -2.72 -18.88 -9.46
CA TRP A 151 -1.38 -18.27 -9.53
C TRP A 151 -1.35 -16.95 -10.33
N GLN A 152 -2.17 -16.84 -11.39
CA GLN A 152 -2.25 -15.64 -12.20
C GLN A 152 -2.74 -14.43 -11.40
N LEU A 153 -3.83 -14.59 -10.64
CA LEU A 153 -4.38 -13.53 -9.78
C LEU A 153 -3.44 -13.24 -8.61
N ALA A 154 -2.84 -14.28 -8.01
CA ALA A 154 -1.89 -14.12 -6.91
C ALA A 154 -0.67 -13.30 -7.34
N ILE A 155 -0.07 -13.59 -8.51
CA ILE A 155 1.05 -12.82 -9.05
C ILE A 155 0.62 -11.40 -9.42
N ALA A 156 -0.54 -11.22 -10.06
CA ALA A 156 -1.05 -9.89 -10.40
C ALA A 156 -1.26 -9.04 -9.15
N HIS A 157 -1.88 -9.61 -8.10
CA HIS A 157 -2.08 -8.96 -6.82
C HIS A 157 -0.74 -8.56 -6.16
N GLN A 158 0.24 -9.46 -6.12
CA GLN A 158 1.57 -9.17 -5.57
C GLN A 158 2.29 -8.07 -6.36
N PHE A 159 2.27 -8.15 -7.69
CA PHE A 159 2.91 -7.16 -8.56
C PHE A 159 2.30 -5.76 -8.39
N VAL A 160 0.97 -5.67 -8.43
CA VAL A 160 0.27 -4.38 -8.24
C VAL A 160 0.51 -3.83 -6.83
N GLY A 161 0.66 -4.67 -5.81
CA GLY A 161 1.07 -4.26 -4.46
C GLY A 161 2.44 -3.57 -4.42
N VAL A 162 3.41 -4.09 -5.17
CA VAL A 162 4.73 -3.46 -5.32
C VAL A 162 4.64 -2.14 -6.08
N VAL A 163 3.87 -2.09 -7.17
CA VAL A 163 3.61 -0.85 -7.92
C VAL A 163 2.94 0.21 -7.04
N LEU A 164 1.93 -0.18 -6.26
CA LEU A 164 1.27 0.70 -5.29
C LEU A 164 2.27 1.33 -4.32
N TRP A 165 3.15 0.51 -3.75
CA TRP A 165 4.15 0.99 -2.80
C TRP A 165 5.11 2.01 -3.42
N VAL A 166 5.56 1.80 -4.67
CA VAL A 166 6.37 2.76 -5.42
C VAL A 166 5.61 4.06 -5.72
N LEU A 167 4.29 3.97 -6.02
CA LEU A 167 3.45 5.15 -6.22
C LEU A 167 3.27 5.95 -4.92
N ILE A 168 3.11 5.30 -3.77
CA ILE A 168 3.09 5.96 -2.47
C ILE A 168 4.43 6.65 -2.19
N LEU A 169 5.54 5.98 -2.49
CA LEU A 169 6.88 6.55 -2.37
C LEU A 169 7.05 7.79 -3.26
N ARG A 170 6.52 7.77 -4.50
CA ARG A 170 6.49 8.92 -5.40
C ARG A 170 5.64 10.07 -4.85
N ALA A 171 4.46 9.78 -4.31
CA ALA A 171 3.60 10.80 -3.71
C ALA A 171 4.28 11.46 -2.49
N ARG A 172 4.95 10.65 -1.66
CA ARG A 172 5.79 11.12 -0.56
C ARG A 172 6.95 12.01 -1.05
N PHE A 173 7.64 11.60 -2.11
CA PHE A 173 8.71 12.39 -2.72
C PHE A 173 8.21 13.76 -3.18
N LEU A 174 7.07 13.82 -3.88
CA LEU A 174 6.47 15.07 -4.35
C LEU A 174 5.95 15.96 -3.22
N SER A 175 5.60 15.40 -2.06
CA SER A 175 5.28 16.19 -0.86
C SER A 175 6.52 16.85 -0.26
N GLN A 176 7.70 16.23 -0.41
CA GLN A 176 8.99 16.78 0.04
C GLN A 176 9.56 17.79 -0.96
N TYR A 177 9.43 17.49 -2.25
CA TYR A 177 9.99 18.22 -3.36
C TYR A 177 8.92 18.51 -4.42
N PRO A 178 7.93 19.35 -4.14
CA PRO A 178 6.87 19.66 -5.09
C PRO A 178 7.44 20.30 -6.35
N ARG A 179 6.78 20.08 -7.49
CA ARG A 179 7.10 20.77 -8.73
C ARG A 179 6.27 22.02 -8.84
N ALA A 180 6.89 23.15 -9.14
CA ALA A 180 6.16 24.37 -9.46
C ALA A 180 5.27 24.11 -10.68
N THR A 181 4.03 24.58 -10.63
CA THR A 181 3.15 24.59 -11.79
C THR A 181 3.73 25.62 -12.77
N SER A 182 4.04 25.21 -13.99
CA SER A 182 4.50 26.16 -15.03
C SER A 182 3.37 27.15 -15.31
N ILE A 183 3.62 28.42 -15.07
CA ILE A 183 2.72 29.55 -15.41
C ILE A 183 2.77 29.84 -16.93
N ARG A 184 3.13 28.86 -17.76
CA ARG A 184 3.07 29.01 -19.22
C ARG A 184 1.71 28.51 -19.69
N GLY A 185 0.77 29.41 -19.84
CA GLY A 185 -0.56 29.17 -20.41
C GLY A 185 -1.66 29.96 -19.72
N ALA A 186 -1.51 31.26 -19.55
CA ALA A 186 -2.60 32.20 -19.46
C ALA A 186 -2.56 33.11 -20.69
#